data_572cd53436ef70b7bdced26f47a08736
#
_entry.id   572cd53436ef70b7bdced26f47a08736
#
_cell.length_a   1.000
_cell.length_b   1.000
_cell.length_c   1.000
_cell.angle_alpha   90.00
_cell.angle_beta   90.00
_cell.angle_gamma   90.00
#
_symmetry.space_group_name_H-M   'P 1'
#
loop_
_entity.id
_entity.type
_entity.pdbx_description
1 polymer ?
#
loop_
_entity_poly.entity_id
_entity_poly.type
_entity_poly.pdbx_seq_one_letter_code
_entity_poly.pdbx_strand_id
1 'polypeptide(L)'
;MSRGLGDVYKRQLEQEAALLAAGNCTEKDALDLRSILAQLESSEDEKARAGLDKKLHTKIGRIAGNPMIYNVLDAAAQLTEEIISGTRAYIMQKHNSALEVDEQHRRLVEAIISGDRNQAEKLMREHMETIEKYILEIAQQQGENSLVFHR
;
A
#
# COMPACT_ATOMS: atom_id res chain seq x y z
N MET A 1 19.17 11.03 -3.48
CA MET A 1 18.55 10.84 -3.09
C MET A 1 18.17 9.88 -2.50
N SER A 2 18.17 9.77 -1.77
CA SER A 2 18.08 8.60 -1.19
C SER A 2 16.76 8.34 -0.73
N ARG A 3 16.37 7.26 -0.94
CA ARG A 3 15.35 6.73 -0.30
C ARG A 3 15.71 6.36 1.01
N GLY A 4 16.43 6.91 1.57
CA GLY A 4 16.88 6.82 2.84
C GLY A 4 16.39 5.79 3.76
N LEU A 5 16.87 5.94 4.94
CA LEU A 5 16.53 5.16 6.09
C LEU A 5 15.03 5.19 6.40
N GLY A 6 14.35 6.32 6.11
CA GLY A 6 12.93 6.47 6.35
C GLY A 6 12.07 5.50 5.53
N ASP A 7 12.42 5.29 4.26
CA ASP A 7 11.68 4.39 3.38
C ASP A 7 11.87 2.94 3.79
N VAL A 8 13.08 2.58 4.23
CA VAL A 8 13.37 1.23 4.73
C VAL A 8 12.56 0.95 5.98
N TYR A 9 12.53 1.89 6.93
CA TYR A 9 11.75 1.73 8.16
C TYR A 9 10.25 1.67 7.90
N LYS A 10 9.75 2.50 6.97
CA LYS A 10 8.33 2.47 6.61
C LYS A 10 7.95 1.09 6.07
N ARG A 11 8.75 0.53 5.19
CA ARG A 11 8.50 -0.79 4.62
C ARG A 11 8.51 -1.88 5.70
N GLN A 12 9.49 -1.83 6.60
CA GLN A 12 9.58 -2.79 7.71
C GLN A 12 8.38 -2.67 8.65
N LEU A 13 7.93 -1.44 8.94
CA LEU A 13 6.77 -1.22 9.80
C LEU A 13 5.47 -1.68 9.14
N GLU A 14 5.32 -1.52 7.83
CA GLU A 14 4.17 -2.03 7.09
C GLU A 14 4.11 -3.56 7.18
N GLN A 15 5.25 -4.23 7.02
CA GLN A 15 5.35 -5.68 7.13
C GLN A 15 4.98 -6.15 8.53
N GLU A 16 5.50 -5.49 9.55
CA GLU A 16 5.21 -5.81 10.95
C GLU A 16 3.72 -5.60 11.25
N ALA A 17 3.15 -4.52 10.74
CA ALA A 17 1.72 -4.24 10.91
C ALA A 17 0.86 -5.36 10.31
N ALA A 18 1.22 -5.85 9.13
CA ALA A 18 0.48 -6.93 8.48
C ALA A 18 0.57 -8.23 9.30
N LEU A 19 1.76 -8.55 9.80
CA LEU A 19 1.97 -9.71 10.64
C LEU A 19 1.12 -9.65 11.91
N LEU A 20 1.16 -8.52 12.60
CA LEU A 20 0.38 -8.31 13.82
C LEU A 20 -1.13 -8.32 13.53
N ALA A 21 -1.55 -7.71 12.44
CA ALA A 21 -2.94 -7.68 12.04
C ALA A 21 -3.49 -9.10 11.84
N ALA A 22 -2.72 -9.97 11.21
CA ALA A 22 -3.11 -11.37 11.03
C ALA A 22 -3.31 -12.08 12.36
N GLY A 23 -2.55 -11.70 13.39
CA GLY A 23 -2.70 -12.28 14.73
C GLY A 23 -3.84 -11.70 15.53
N ASN A 24 -4.33 -10.50 15.17
CA ASN A 24 -5.31 -9.76 15.96
C ASN A 24 -6.65 -9.52 15.27
N CYS A 25 -6.82 -10.02 14.05
CA CYS A 25 -8.02 -9.75 13.25
C CYS A 25 -9.25 -10.40 13.86
N THR A 26 -10.26 -9.59 14.21
CA THR A 26 -11.56 -10.07 14.69
C THR A 26 -12.51 -10.30 13.52
N GLU A 27 -13.67 -10.90 13.79
CA GLU A 27 -14.72 -11.06 12.77
C GLU A 27 -15.18 -9.72 12.22
N LYS A 28 -15.30 -8.71 13.10
CA LYS A 28 -15.68 -7.36 12.68
C LYS A 28 -14.61 -6.76 11.78
N ASP A 29 -13.35 -6.91 12.16
CA ASP A 29 -12.22 -6.44 11.35
C ASP A 29 -12.23 -7.09 9.98
N ALA A 30 -12.51 -8.39 9.90
CA ALA A 30 -12.60 -9.11 8.65
C ALA A 30 -13.69 -8.53 7.74
N LEU A 31 -14.86 -8.25 8.31
CA LEU A 31 -15.97 -7.63 7.55
C LEU A 31 -15.56 -6.25 7.04
N ASP A 32 -14.91 -5.45 7.87
CA ASP A 32 -14.46 -4.12 7.48
C ASP A 32 -13.44 -4.21 6.34
N LEU A 33 -12.48 -5.13 6.43
CA LEU A 33 -11.47 -5.32 5.39
C LEU A 33 -12.11 -5.76 4.07
N ARG A 34 -13.03 -6.70 4.11
CA ARG A 34 -13.73 -7.16 2.91
C ARG A 34 -14.56 -6.06 2.28
N SER A 35 -15.19 -5.21 3.09
CA SER A 35 -15.96 -4.07 2.60
C SER A 35 -15.07 -3.05 1.88
N ILE A 36 -13.94 -2.72 2.48
CA ILE A 36 -12.98 -1.79 1.86
C ILE A 36 -12.47 -2.36 0.55
N LEU A 37 -12.10 -3.64 0.54
CA LEU A 37 -11.59 -4.32 -0.66
C LEU A 37 -12.62 -4.32 -1.79
N ALA A 38 -13.88 -4.64 -1.47
CA ALA A 38 -14.96 -4.65 -2.45
C ALA A 38 -15.18 -3.27 -3.06
N GLN A 39 -15.17 -2.23 -2.23
CA GLN A 39 -15.29 -0.85 -2.71
C GLN A 39 -14.11 -0.46 -3.59
N LEU A 40 -12.90 -0.85 -3.20
CA LEU A 40 -11.68 -0.55 -3.97
C LEU A 40 -11.74 -1.22 -5.34
N GLU A 41 -12.15 -2.49 -5.41
CA GLU A 41 -12.23 -3.23 -6.66
C GLU A 41 -13.33 -2.73 -7.59
N SER A 42 -14.43 -2.21 -7.04
CA SER A 42 -15.58 -1.76 -7.83
C SER A 42 -15.50 -0.28 -8.23
N SER A 43 -14.60 0.49 -7.64
CA SER A 43 -14.52 1.93 -7.92
C SER A 43 -13.72 2.18 -9.19
N GLU A 44 -14.26 3.00 -10.09
CA GLU A 44 -13.58 3.41 -11.32
C GLU A 44 -12.93 4.79 -11.19
N ASP A 45 -13.33 5.56 -10.17
CA ASP A 45 -12.79 6.89 -9.93
C ASP A 45 -11.44 6.79 -9.21
N GLU A 46 -10.38 7.31 -9.81
CA GLU A 46 -9.02 7.22 -9.28
C GLU A 46 -8.88 7.91 -7.92
N LYS A 47 -9.52 9.05 -7.74
CA LYS A 47 -9.46 9.76 -6.46
C LYS A 47 -10.12 8.95 -5.35
N ALA A 48 -11.26 8.33 -5.65
CA ALA A 48 -11.94 7.45 -4.70
C ALA A 48 -11.08 6.23 -4.38
N ARG A 49 -10.45 5.63 -5.39
CA ARG A 49 -9.57 4.47 -5.20
C ARG A 49 -8.37 4.82 -4.33
N ALA A 50 -7.77 5.99 -4.51
CA ALA A 50 -6.64 6.44 -3.67
C ALA A 50 -7.05 6.55 -2.21
N GLY A 51 -8.23 7.12 -1.94
CA GLY A 51 -8.77 7.21 -0.59
C GLY A 51 -9.05 5.85 0.03
N LEU A 52 -9.58 4.92 -0.75
CA LEU A 52 -9.87 3.56 -0.29
C LEU A 52 -8.59 2.76 -0.02
N ASP A 53 -7.57 2.94 -0.85
CA ASP A 53 -6.26 2.33 -0.64
C ASP A 53 -5.67 2.80 0.69
N LYS A 54 -5.69 4.10 0.94
CA LYS A 54 -5.26 4.68 2.21
C LYS A 54 -6.06 4.09 3.37
N LYS A 55 -7.37 3.95 3.20
CA LYS A 55 -8.26 3.38 4.22
C LYS A 55 -7.91 1.92 4.51
N LEU A 56 -7.56 1.15 3.49
CA LEU A 56 -7.15 -0.24 3.65
C LEU A 56 -5.89 -0.34 4.51
N HIS A 57 -4.85 0.42 4.16
CA HIS A 57 -3.59 0.42 4.91
C HIS A 57 -3.77 0.92 6.35
N THR A 58 -4.58 1.96 6.54
CA THR A 58 -4.90 2.49 7.87
C THR A 58 -5.62 1.44 8.71
N LYS A 59 -6.58 0.74 8.12
CA LYS A 59 -7.31 -0.32 8.85
C LYS A 59 -6.38 -1.44 9.28
N ILE A 60 -5.49 -1.88 8.40
CA ILE A 60 -4.50 -2.91 8.74
C ILE A 60 -3.63 -2.44 9.92
N GLY A 61 -3.19 -1.18 9.87
CA GLY A 61 -2.40 -0.59 10.96
C GLY A 61 -3.14 -0.55 12.29
N ARG A 62 -4.46 -0.30 12.27
CA ARG A 62 -5.27 -0.30 13.49
C ARG A 62 -5.46 -1.71 14.03
N ILE A 63 -5.71 -2.68 13.17
CA ILE A 63 -5.87 -4.08 13.59
C ILE A 63 -4.59 -4.61 14.23
N ALA A 64 -3.42 -4.14 13.77
CA ALA A 64 -2.14 -4.52 14.32
C ALA A 64 -2.04 -4.27 15.83
N GLY A 65 -2.76 -3.26 16.33
CA GLY A 65 -2.90 -3.05 17.77
C GLY A 65 -1.70 -2.40 18.45
N ASN A 66 -0.74 -1.90 17.70
CA ASN A 66 0.43 -1.19 18.24
C ASN A 66 0.33 0.30 17.90
N PRO A 67 -0.02 1.17 18.86
CA PRO A 67 -0.21 2.60 18.57
C PRO A 67 1.03 3.29 18.02
N MET A 68 2.23 2.86 18.42
CA MET A 68 3.46 3.46 17.92
C MET A 68 3.63 3.19 16.42
N ILE A 69 3.43 1.94 16.01
CA ILE A 69 3.49 1.57 14.60
C ILE A 69 2.43 2.33 13.81
N TYR A 70 1.20 2.35 14.31
CA TYR A 70 0.11 3.06 13.67
C TYR A 70 0.42 4.55 13.49
N ASN A 71 0.90 5.21 14.53
CA ASN A 71 1.17 6.65 14.47
C ASN A 71 2.29 6.98 13.47
N VAL A 72 3.34 6.15 13.42
CA VAL A 72 4.43 6.36 12.47
C VAL A 72 3.94 6.16 11.03
N LEU A 73 3.17 5.10 10.78
CA LEU A 73 2.65 4.82 9.44
C LEU A 73 1.65 5.88 8.99
N ASP A 74 0.79 6.36 9.90
CA ASP A 74 -0.16 7.41 9.59
C ASP A 74 0.54 8.71 9.20
N ALA A 75 1.57 9.10 9.97
CA ALA A 75 2.37 10.28 9.67
C ALA A 75 3.09 10.13 8.31
N ALA A 76 3.66 8.96 8.05
CA ALA A 76 4.34 8.70 6.79
C ALA A 76 3.37 8.76 5.61
N ALA A 77 2.16 8.23 5.78
CA ALA A 77 1.13 8.27 4.75
C ALA A 77 0.75 9.71 4.38
N GLN A 78 0.64 10.59 5.38
CA GLN A 78 0.34 12.00 5.13
C GLN A 78 1.44 12.69 4.34
N LEU A 79 2.70 12.39 4.66
CA LEU A 79 3.85 12.99 3.97
C LEU A 79 4.02 12.48 2.54
N THR A 80 3.53 11.28 2.24
CA THR A 80 3.71 10.65 0.93
C THR A 80 2.45 10.64 0.07
N GLU A 81 1.40 11.34 0.49
CA GLU A 81 0.09 11.30 -0.18
C GLU A 81 0.17 11.67 -1.66
N GLU A 82 0.93 12.70 -2.01
CA GLU A 82 1.08 13.12 -3.40
C GLU A 82 1.82 12.07 -4.23
N ILE A 83 2.84 11.46 -3.66
CA ILE A 83 3.61 10.41 -4.32
C ILE A 83 2.72 9.20 -4.58
N ILE A 84 1.90 8.83 -3.59
CA ILE A 84 0.98 7.70 -3.71
C ILE A 84 -0.07 7.97 -4.79
N SER A 85 -0.66 9.16 -4.80
CA SER A 85 -1.64 9.54 -5.82
C SER A 85 -1.05 9.49 -7.24
N GLY A 86 0.16 10.03 -7.42
CA GLY A 86 0.85 9.99 -8.70
C GLY A 86 1.18 8.56 -9.12
N THR A 87 1.60 7.73 -8.19
CA THR A 87 1.91 6.33 -8.45
C THR A 87 0.66 5.56 -8.87
N ARG A 88 -0.46 5.80 -8.19
CA ARG A 88 -1.72 5.15 -8.55
C ARG A 88 -2.19 5.55 -9.96
N ALA A 89 -2.11 6.83 -10.29
CA ALA A 89 -2.47 7.31 -11.61
C ALA A 89 -1.62 6.62 -12.70
N TYR A 90 -0.34 6.46 -12.45
CA TYR A 90 0.58 5.75 -13.35
C TYR A 90 0.17 4.28 -13.51
N ILE A 91 -0.12 3.60 -12.41
CA ILE A 91 -0.53 2.19 -12.40
C ILE A 91 -1.84 2.00 -13.18
N MET A 92 -2.80 2.90 -12.99
CA MET A 92 -4.11 2.81 -13.65
C MET A 92 -4.01 2.95 -15.16
N GLN A 93 -2.99 3.63 -15.67
CA GLN A 93 -2.75 3.71 -17.10
C GLN A 93 -2.24 2.39 -17.69
N LYS A 94 -1.79 1.48 -16.85
CA LYS A 94 -1.24 0.18 -17.25
C LYS A 94 -2.15 -0.90 -16.70
N HIS A 95 -3.04 -1.41 -17.52
CA HIS A 95 -4.07 -2.37 -17.12
C HIS A 95 -3.50 -3.56 -16.32
N ASN A 96 -2.42 -4.18 -16.82
CA ASN A 96 -1.83 -5.33 -16.14
C ASN A 96 -1.28 -4.99 -14.76
N SER A 97 -0.73 -3.79 -14.60
CA SER A 97 -0.20 -3.33 -13.31
C SER A 97 -1.33 -3.11 -12.31
N ALA A 98 -2.45 -2.55 -12.76
CA ALA A 98 -3.62 -2.37 -11.89
C ALA A 98 -4.17 -3.72 -11.41
N LEU A 99 -4.25 -4.71 -12.29
CA LEU A 99 -4.70 -6.05 -11.92
C LEU A 99 -3.75 -6.72 -10.93
N GLU A 100 -2.45 -6.53 -11.11
CA GLU A 100 -1.44 -7.06 -10.19
C GLU A 100 -1.61 -6.49 -8.79
N VAL A 101 -1.78 -5.17 -8.68
CA VAL A 101 -1.95 -4.51 -7.39
C VAL A 101 -3.25 -4.93 -6.72
N ASP A 102 -4.34 -5.02 -7.48
CA ASP A 102 -5.63 -5.47 -6.95
C ASP A 102 -5.54 -6.91 -6.40
N GLU A 103 -4.84 -7.78 -7.11
CA GLU A 103 -4.64 -9.15 -6.66
C GLU A 103 -3.78 -9.21 -5.40
N GLN A 104 -2.75 -8.35 -5.31
CA GLN A 104 -1.92 -8.26 -4.11
C GLN A 104 -2.76 -7.83 -2.90
N HIS A 105 -3.63 -6.85 -3.06
CA HIS A 105 -4.53 -6.41 -1.99
C HIS A 105 -5.44 -7.56 -1.53
N ARG A 106 -6.01 -8.29 -2.49
CA ARG A 106 -6.90 -9.42 -2.18
C ARG A 106 -6.19 -10.50 -1.39
N ARG A 107 -5.02 -10.90 -1.84
CA ARG A 107 -4.25 -11.96 -1.19
C ARG A 107 -3.81 -11.54 0.21
N LEU A 108 -3.40 -10.29 0.38
CA LEU A 108 -3.01 -9.75 1.67
C LEU A 108 -4.17 -9.77 2.66
N VAL A 109 -5.34 -9.30 2.24
CA VAL A 109 -6.54 -9.30 3.08
C VAL A 109 -6.91 -10.73 3.47
N GLU A 110 -6.87 -11.67 2.55
CA GLU A 110 -7.16 -13.07 2.84
C GLU A 110 -6.18 -13.66 3.86
N ALA A 111 -4.90 -13.36 3.75
CA ALA A 111 -3.89 -13.82 4.71
C ALA A 111 -4.15 -13.26 6.11
N ILE A 112 -4.51 -11.97 6.20
CA ILE A 112 -4.82 -11.33 7.47
C ILE A 112 -6.06 -11.97 8.10
N ILE A 113 -7.12 -12.14 7.33
CA ILE A 113 -8.38 -12.71 7.81
C ILE A 113 -8.19 -14.17 8.26
N SER A 114 -7.39 -14.93 7.54
CA SER A 114 -7.13 -16.33 7.89
C SER A 114 -6.17 -16.49 9.08
N GLY A 115 -5.54 -15.41 9.53
CA GLY A 115 -4.60 -15.46 10.64
C GLY A 115 -3.22 -15.99 10.27
N ASP A 116 -2.88 -15.99 8.99
CA ASP A 116 -1.58 -16.47 8.52
C ASP A 116 -0.56 -15.33 8.59
N ARG A 117 0.09 -15.20 9.75
CA ARG A 117 1.02 -14.10 10.04
C ARG A 117 2.19 -14.03 9.07
N ASN A 118 2.83 -15.16 8.82
CA ASN A 118 4.01 -15.19 7.96
C ASN A 118 3.65 -14.85 6.51
N GLN A 119 2.52 -15.34 6.05
CA GLN A 119 2.03 -15.05 4.71
C GLN A 119 1.65 -13.58 4.57
N ALA A 120 0.98 -13.01 5.58
CA ALA A 120 0.61 -11.59 5.59
C ALA A 120 1.86 -10.70 5.52
N GLU A 121 2.89 -11.01 6.28
CA GLU A 121 4.15 -10.28 6.24
C GLU A 121 4.80 -10.36 4.85
N LYS A 122 4.88 -11.56 4.30
CA LYS A 122 5.48 -11.80 2.98
C LYS A 122 4.72 -11.03 1.89
N LEU A 123 3.39 -11.12 1.91
CA LEU A 123 2.55 -10.46 0.90
C LEU A 123 2.63 -8.95 1.00
N MET A 124 2.71 -8.40 2.22
CA MET A 124 2.92 -6.97 2.40
C MET A 124 4.28 -6.55 1.85
N ARG A 125 5.33 -7.34 2.10
CA ARG A 125 6.66 -7.06 1.57
C ARG A 125 6.64 -7.02 0.04
N GLU A 126 6.04 -8.02 -0.58
CA GLU A 126 5.92 -8.09 -2.04
C GLU A 126 5.14 -6.90 -2.61
N HIS A 127 4.05 -6.53 -1.93
CA HIS A 127 3.24 -5.38 -2.33
C HIS A 127 4.05 -4.07 -2.26
N MET A 128 4.77 -3.86 -1.17
CA MET A 128 5.59 -2.66 -1.01
C MET A 128 6.73 -2.60 -2.04
N GLU A 129 7.33 -3.75 -2.35
CA GLU A 129 8.36 -3.83 -3.39
C GLU A 129 7.80 -3.47 -4.77
N THR A 130 6.58 -3.91 -5.08
CA THR A 130 5.91 -3.58 -6.33
C THR A 130 5.66 -2.08 -6.45
N ILE A 131 5.13 -1.46 -5.38
CA ILE A 131 4.88 -0.03 -5.36
C ILE A 131 6.19 0.75 -5.52
N GLU A 132 7.24 0.33 -4.85
CA GLU A 132 8.56 0.95 -4.94
C GLU A 132 9.11 0.89 -6.37
N LYS A 133 8.92 -0.24 -7.04
CA LYS A 133 9.31 -0.41 -8.45
C LYS A 133 8.62 0.63 -9.34
N TYR A 134 7.32 0.86 -9.14
CA TYR A 134 6.59 1.84 -9.94
C TYR A 134 7.02 3.28 -9.62
N ILE A 135 7.31 3.57 -8.35
CA ILE A 135 7.85 4.88 -7.95
C ILE A 135 9.17 5.14 -8.69
N LEU A 136 10.04 4.13 -8.77
CA LEU A 136 11.31 4.23 -9.48
C LEU A 136 11.12 4.46 -10.99
N GLU A 137 10.18 3.76 -11.59
CA GLU A 137 9.88 3.94 -13.02
C GLU A 137 9.41 5.37 -13.31
N ILE A 138 8.54 5.92 -12.47
CA ILE A 138 8.07 7.30 -12.60
C ILE A 138 9.22 8.27 -12.48
N ALA A 139 10.09 8.09 -11.49
CA ALA A 139 11.24 8.95 -11.25
C ALA A 139 12.19 8.93 -12.47
N GLN A 140 12.39 7.76 -13.06
CA GLN A 140 13.20 7.61 -14.27
C GLN A 140 12.62 8.39 -15.44
N GLN A 141 11.31 8.27 -15.67
CA GLN A 141 10.62 8.99 -16.75
C GLN A 141 10.71 10.51 -16.55
N GLN A 142 10.52 10.97 -15.31
CA GLN A 142 10.62 12.39 -14.99
C GLN A 142 12.05 12.90 -15.21
N GLY A 143 13.06 12.11 -14.87
CA GLY A 143 14.44 12.42 -15.11
C GLY A 143 14.76 12.55 -16.61
N GLU A 144 14.27 11.63 -17.42
CA GLU A 144 14.44 11.66 -18.86
C GLU A 144 13.74 12.87 -19.48
N ASN A 145 12.53 13.18 -19.07
CA ASN A 145 11.78 14.33 -19.53
C ASN A 145 12.49 15.63 -19.14
N SER A 146 13.04 15.71 -17.95
CA SER A 146 13.79 16.85 -17.48
C SER A 146 15.04 17.08 -18.33
N LEU A 147 15.74 16.01 -18.70
CA LEU A 147 16.91 16.10 -19.55
C LEU A 147 16.56 16.62 -20.97
N VAL A 148 15.43 16.16 -21.51
CA VAL A 148 14.95 16.62 -22.82
C VAL A 148 14.64 18.12 -22.79
N PHE A 149 13.98 18.61 -21.75
CA PHE A 149 13.61 20.01 -21.64
C PHE A 149 14.79 20.94 -21.37
N HIS A 150 15.90 20.45 -20.85
CA HIS A 150 17.06 21.27 -20.55
C HIS A 150 18.09 21.31 -21.68
N ARG A 151 17.80 20.69 -22.77
CA ARG A 151 18.59 20.81 -23.98
C ARG A 151 18.05 21.92 -24.88
#